data_2b0c1d2bf0f10fa8ac3633f3bc090613
#
_entry.id   2b0c1d2bf0f10fa8ac3633f3bc090613
#
_cell.length_a   1.000
_cell.length_b   1.000
_cell.length_c   1.000
_cell.angle_alpha   90.00
_cell.angle_beta   90.00
_cell.angle_gamma   90.00
#
_symmetry.space_group_name_H-M   'P 1'
#
loop_
_entity.id
_entity.type
_entity.pdbx_description
1 polymer ?
#
loop_
_entity_poly.entity_id
_entity_poly.type
_entity_poly.pdbx_seq_one_letter_code
_entity_poly.pdbx_strand_id
1 'polypeptide(L)'
;MGLIYRLLSVGCCLFVGVASFAQPVKQASSLALYEGPDREQRLLQGARQEGALTIYTSLTVEDITELAAAFEKKYGIKVKFWRASSEKIVQRIVTETRAGRFDFDLVETNGPELETLHREQLLQKATSPHNADLIPQAILPHREWVGTRLNMFVQIYNTKLVKKEDFPKSYQDLLDPKWKGRLGIEAEDLDWFGTVVKDLGEEKGLKLFRDIVSTNGISVRKGHTLLAGLVASGEVPLGLTVYNHNADKLKKKGAPVAWQVIQPAIVRANGMALPKKPAHPNAAVLFYDFMLSDGQVILAKNEYLPANRKLGSILDKQQVKFVDAVTVLDESAKWEKLYAEIFTRQSR
;
A
#
# COMPACT_ATOMS: atom_id res chain seq x y z
N MET A 1 53.11 -5.39 77.03
CA MET A 1 52.22 -4.30 77.35
C MET A 1 52.28 -3.29 76.18
N GLY A 2 51.23 -3.08 75.43
CA GLY A 2 51.20 -2.13 74.31
C GLY A 2 50.07 -2.47 73.34
N LEU A 3 48.85 -1.98 73.63
CA LEU A 3 47.69 -2.19 72.85
C LEU A 3 47.74 -1.25 71.64
N ILE A 4 47.64 -1.80 70.41
CA ILE A 4 47.53 -1.03 69.18
C ILE A 4 46.09 -1.15 68.66
N TYR A 5 45.35 -0.04 68.73
CA TYR A 5 44.03 0.10 68.09
C TYR A 5 44.20 0.30 66.59
N ARG A 6 43.55 -0.55 65.78
CA ARG A 6 43.34 -0.36 64.33
C ARG A 6 41.96 0.23 64.14
N LEU A 7 41.90 1.43 63.61
CA LEU A 7 40.68 2.03 63.08
C LEU A 7 40.35 1.35 61.73
N LEU A 8 39.15 0.80 61.62
CA LEU A 8 38.52 0.41 60.37
C LEU A 8 37.73 1.62 59.84
N SER A 9 38.19 2.14 58.73
CA SER A 9 37.42 3.11 57.93
C SER A 9 36.42 2.35 57.02
N VAL A 10 35.13 2.51 57.30
CA VAL A 10 34.04 2.02 56.46
C VAL A 10 33.86 2.99 55.30
N GLY A 11 34.27 2.58 54.10
CA GLY A 11 34.02 3.34 52.87
C GLY A 11 32.56 3.11 52.41
N CYS A 12 31.79 4.17 52.49
CA CYS A 12 30.40 4.19 51.97
C CYS A 12 30.45 4.38 50.45
N CYS A 13 30.30 3.27 49.68
CA CYS A 13 30.11 3.33 48.23
C CYS A 13 28.68 3.80 47.94
N LEU A 14 28.52 5.07 47.56
CA LEU A 14 27.30 5.59 46.97
C LEU A 14 27.10 4.97 45.55
N PHE A 15 26.24 3.97 45.42
CA PHE A 15 25.74 3.54 44.16
C PHE A 15 24.75 4.61 43.60
N VAL A 16 25.22 5.43 42.67
CA VAL A 16 24.33 6.25 41.86
C VAL A 16 23.64 5.35 40.86
N GLY A 17 22.42 4.97 41.18
CA GLY A 17 21.54 4.26 40.27
C GLY A 17 21.23 5.12 39.06
N VAL A 18 21.77 4.74 37.89
CA VAL A 18 21.37 5.33 36.61
C VAL A 18 19.95 4.89 36.34
N ALA A 19 18.98 5.78 36.54
CA ALA A 19 17.60 5.58 36.16
C ALA A 19 17.52 5.40 34.63
N SER A 20 17.24 4.17 34.19
CA SER A 20 17.03 3.83 32.79
C SER A 20 15.77 4.52 32.31
N PHE A 21 15.92 5.47 31.41
CA PHE A 21 14.80 6.19 30.80
C PHE A 21 14.00 5.27 29.85
N ALA A 22 12.96 4.62 30.36
CA ALA A 22 11.95 3.93 29.56
C ALA A 22 10.80 4.87 29.21
N GLN A 23 11.04 5.87 28.34
CA GLN A 23 10.00 6.83 27.92
C GLN A 23 9.66 6.91 26.41
N PRO A 24 10.17 6.11 25.46
CA PRO A 24 9.87 6.39 24.04
C PRO A 24 8.46 6.00 23.58
N VAL A 25 7.88 4.93 24.10
CA VAL A 25 6.62 4.37 23.56
C VAL A 25 5.39 5.23 23.87
N LYS A 26 5.28 5.77 25.08
CA LYS A 26 4.15 6.61 25.47
C LYS A 26 4.18 7.98 24.80
N GLN A 27 5.36 8.48 24.49
CA GLN A 27 5.57 9.76 23.79
C GLN A 27 5.22 9.66 22.30
N ALA A 28 5.58 8.56 21.62
CA ALA A 28 5.28 8.34 20.21
C ALA A 28 3.76 8.29 19.94
N SER A 29 2.99 7.56 20.75
CA SER A 29 1.54 7.48 20.60
C SER A 29 0.83 8.82 20.90
N SER A 30 1.35 9.63 21.82
CA SER A 30 0.80 10.96 22.09
C SER A 30 1.03 11.95 20.96
N LEU A 31 2.19 11.90 20.28
CA LEU A 31 2.49 12.74 19.13
C LEU A 31 1.60 12.42 17.92
N ALA A 32 1.40 11.14 17.63
CA ALA A 32 0.57 10.69 16.53
C ALA A 32 -0.91 11.10 16.67
N LEU A 33 -1.38 11.35 17.90
CA LEU A 33 -2.75 11.77 18.21
C LEU A 33 -2.86 13.25 18.62
N TYR A 34 -1.77 14.00 18.61
CA TYR A 34 -1.79 15.41 18.99
C TYR A 34 -2.42 16.27 17.89
N GLU A 35 -3.45 17.04 18.22
CA GLU A 35 -4.21 17.89 17.28
C GLU A 35 -4.10 19.39 17.59
N GLY A 36 -3.15 19.80 18.44
CA GLY A 36 -2.95 21.21 18.79
C GLY A 36 -2.49 22.06 17.59
N PRO A 37 -2.71 23.40 17.65
CA PRO A 37 -2.40 24.32 16.55
C PRO A 37 -0.90 24.42 16.24
N ASP A 38 -0.05 24.02 17.17
CA ASP A 38 1.41 24.00 17.04
C ASP A 38 1.98 22.62 16.62
N ARG A 39 1.10 21.70 16.16
CA ARG A 39 1.48 20.33 15.75
C ARG A 39 2.66 20.31 14.78
N GLU A 40 2.57 21.02 13.66
CA GLU A 40 3.63 21.01 12.64
C GLU A 40 4.96 21.54 13.21
N GLN A 41 4.92 22.62 13.99
CA GLN A 41 6.11 23.20 14.60
C GLN A 41 6.79 22.22 15.59
N ARG A 42 6.00 21.55 16.45
CA ARG A 42 6.52 20.53 17.39
C ARG A 42 7.12 19.34 16.65
N LEU A 43 6.41 18.82 15.66
CA LEU A 43 6.88 17.70 14.86
C LEU A 43 8.17 18.06 14.13
N LEU A 44 8.25 19.24 13.51
CA LEU A 44 9.44 19.70 12.81
C LEU A 44 10.64 19.86 13.74
N GLN A 45 10.44 20.42 14.94
CA GLN A 45 11.50 20.56 15.92
C GLN A 45 12.06 19.20 16.35
N GLY A 46 11.21 18.23 16.68
CA GLY A 46 11.62 16.88 17.04
C GLY A 46 12.27 16.12 15.87
N ALA A 47 11.67 16.20 14.69
CA ALA A 47 12.17 15.55 13.49
C ALA A 47 13.57 16.06 13.05
N ARG A 48 13.87 17.34 13.26
CA ARG A 48 15.22 17.89 13.05
C ARG A 48 16.26 17.31 14.00
N GLN A 49 15.87 16.99 15.23
CA GLN A 49 16.76 16.31 16.18
C GLN A 49 16.98 14.85 15.81
N GLU A 50 15.94 14.21 15.26
CA GLU A 50 15.98 12.83 14.75
C GLU A 50 16.78 12.72 13.43
N GLY A 51 16.72 13.73 12.58
CA GLY A 51 17.52 13.91 11.37
C GLY A 51 17.15 13.03 10.17
N ALA A 52 16.45 11.92 10.39
CA ALA A 52 16.08 10.99 9.34
C ALA A 52 14.81 10.20 9.70
N LEU A 53 14.24 9.50 8.68
CA LEU A 53 13.26 8.44 8.88
C LEU A 53 13.47 7.30 7.87
N THR A 54 12.96 6.12 8.18
CA THR A 54 13.01 4.93 7.32
C THR A 54 11.61 4.48 6.96
N ILE A 55 11.34 4.33 5.65
CA ILE A 55 10.04 3.92 5.12
C ILE A 55 10.16 2.55 4.46
N TYR A 56 9.24 1.63 4.80
CA TYR A 56 9.03 0.41 4.03
C TYR A 56 7.85 0.63 3.09
N THR A 57 8.06 0.45 1.77
CA THR A 57 7.06 0.85 0.78
C THR A 57 6.91 -0.11 -0.40
N SER A 58 5.69 -0.21 -0.91
CA SER A 58 5.36 -0.89 -2.17
C SER A 58 5.27 0.06 -3.38
N LEU A 59 5.41 1.37 -3.19
CA LEU A 59 5.53 2.33 -4.29
C LEU A 59 6.67 1.97 -5.24
N THR A 60 6.60 2.42 -6.48
CA THR A 60 7.75 2.29 -7.38
C THR A 60 8.93 3.11 -6.84
N VAL A 61 10.16 2.72 -7.19
CA VAL A 61 11.36 3.47 -6.78
C VAL A 61 11.29 4.92 -7.25
N GLU A 62 10.77 5.16 -8.46
CA GLU A 62 10.59 6.49 -9.05
C GLU A 62 9.67 7.35 -8.16
N ASP A 63 8.50 6.83 -7.79
CA ASP A 63 7.49 7.58 -7.04
C ASP A 63 7.92 7.88 -5.60
N ILE A 64 8.49 6.89 -4.89
CA ILE A 64 8.98 7.12 -3.53
C ILE A 64 10.18 8.06 -3.50
N THR A 65 11.04 8.05 -4.53
CA THR A 65 12.17 8.98 -4.65
C THR A 65 11.68 10.41 -4.81
N GLU A 66 10.66 10.66 -5.63
CA GLU A 66 10.07 12.01 -5.79
C GLU A 66 9.44 12.50 -4.49
N LEU A 67 8.66 11.65 -3.81
CA LEU A 67 8.04 11.99 -2.51
C LEU A 67 9.10 12.28 -1.44
N ALA A 68 10.13 11.45 -1.34
CA ALA A 68 11.25 11.62 -0.41
C ALA A 68 12.00 12.93 -0.69
N ALA A 69 12.33 13.21 -1.95
CA ALA A 69 13.01 14.44 -2.32
C ALA A 69 12.19 15.70 -2.00
N ALA A 70 10.87 15.66 -2.22
CA ALA A 70 9.97 16.76 -1.88
C ALA A 70 9.91 17.00 -0.36
N PHE A 71 9.83 15.93 0.43
CA PHE A 71 9.86 16.00 1.88
C PHE A 71 11.20 16.51 2.41
N GLU A 72 12.31 15.97 1.92
CA GLU A 72 13.67 16.43 2.27
C GLU A 72 13.87 17.90 1.95
N LYS A 73 13.41 18.35 0.76
CA LYS A 73 13.49 19.76 0.34
C LYS A 73 12.69 20.68 1.28
N LYS A 74 11.49 20.24 1.70
CA LYS A 74 10.61 21.07 2.54
C LYS A 74 11.10 21.16 3.97
N TYR A 75 11.55 20.05 4.54
CA TYR A 75 11.78 19.95 5.99
C TYR A 75 13.25 19.77 6.40
N GLY A 76 14.14 19.41 5.46
CA GLY A 76 15.56 19.18 5.73
C GLY A 76 15.87 17.85 6.41
N ILE A 77 14.94 16.88 6.40
CA ILE A 77 15.04 15.60 7.09
C ILE A 77 15.25 14.50 6.07
N LYS A 78 16.26 13.64 6.29
CA LYS A 78 16.62 12.58 5.35
C LYS A 78 15.62 11.44 5.35
N VAL A 79 15.25 10.97 4.15
CA VAL A 79 14.35 9.83 3.96
C VAL A 79 15.14 8.64 3.41
N LYS A 80 15.16 7.57 4.19
CA LYS A 80 15.62 6.25 3.73
C LYS A 80 14.41 5.40 3.40
N PHE A 81 14.48 4.56 2.39
CA PHE A 81 13.40 3.64 2.10
C PHE A 81 13.90 2.27 1.66
N TRP A 82 13.10 1.27 1.99
CA TRP A 82 13.24 -0.07 1.46
C TRP A 82 11.98 -0.42 0.69
N ARG A 83 12.16 -0.76 -0.60
CA ARG A 83 11.07 -1.08 -1.52
C ARG A 83 10.99 -2.58 -1.75
N ALA A 84 9.78 -3.15 -1.56
CA ALA A 84 9.48 -4.55 -1.88
C ALA A 84 8.02 -4.72 -2.34
N SER A 85 7.62 -5.96 -2.66
CA SER A 85 6.19 -6.28 -2.80
C SER A 85 5.51 -6.24 -1.43
N SER A 86 4.19 -6.06 -1.43
CA SER A 86 3.40 -5.89 -0.21
C SER A 86 3.55 -7.07 0.75
N GLU A 87 3.51 -8.31 0.24
CA GLU A 87 3.67 -9.54 1.03
C GLU A 87 5.07 -9.59 1.70
N LYS A 88 6.13 -9.21 0.95
CA LYS A 88 7.50 -9.16 1.49
C LYS A 88 7.66 -8.10 2.57
N ILE A 89 6.93 -6.98 2.46
CA ILE A 89 6.91 -5.93 3.49
C ILE A 89 6.33 -6.50 4.78
N VAL A 90 5.15 -7.15 4.71
CA VAL A 90 4.53 -7.78 5.88
C VAL A 90 5.43 -8.83 6.50
N GLN A 91 5.97 -9.76 5.68
CA GLN A 91 6.88 -10.80 6.17
C GLN A 91 8.09 -10.22 6.91
N ARG A 92 8.70 -9.18 6.35
CA ARG A 92 9.84 -8.51 6.95
C ARG A 92 9.48 -7.85 8.27
N ILE A 93 8.41 -7.05 8.30
CA ILE A 93 7.93 -6.35 9.50
C ILE A 93 7.63 -7.34 10.63
N VAL A 94 6.87 -8.40 10.34
CA VAL A 94 6.53 -9.43 11.32
C VAL A 94 7.79 -10.14 11.84
N THR A 95 8.72 -10.49 10.94
CA THR A 95 9.98 -11.16 11.33
C THR A 95 10.86 -10.27 12.19
N GLU A 96 11.07 -9.02 11.79
CA GLU A 96 11.88 -8.05 12.53
C GLU A 96 11.27 -7.76 13.92
N THR A 97 9.96 -7.54 13.97
CA THR A 97 9.26 -7.26 15.23
C THR A 97 9.29 -8.43 16.20
N ARG A 98 9.11 -9.66 15.72
CA ARG A 98 9.26 -10.88 16.55
C ARG A 98 10.68 -11.05 17.09
N ALA A 99 11.67 -10.56 16.34
CA ALA A 99 13.08 -10.51 16.79
C ALA A 99 13.40 -9.27 17.67
N GLY A 100 12.39 -8.47 18.05
CA GLY A 100 12.56 -7.25 18.86
C GLY A 100 13.16 -6.06 18.10
N ARG A 101 13.24 -6.12 16.77
CA ARG A 101 13.75 -5.02 15.93
C ARG A 101 12.61 -4.21 15.34
N PHE A 102 12.82 -2.90 15.25
CA PHE A 102 11.88 -1.92 14.71
C PHE A 102 12.65 -1.00 13.76
N ASP A 103 13.07 -1.52 12.62
CA ASP A 103 14.02 -0.86 11.69
C ASP A 103 13.30 0.07 10.70
N PHE A 104 12.02 0.37 10.93
CA PHE A 104 11.23 1.27 10.10
C PHE A 104 10.37 2.22 10.95
N ASP A 105 10.10 3.39 10.42
CA ASP A 105 9.32 4.46 11.06
C ASP A 105 7.93 4.62 10.46
N LEU A 106 7.76 4.19 9.20
CA LEU A 106 6.50 4.24 8.49
C LEU A 106 6.44 3.09 7.48
N VAL A 107 5.26 2.49 7.33
CA VAL A 107 4.95 1.53 6.27
C VAL A 107 3.91 2.12 5.33
N GLU A 108 4.12 1.93 4.02
CA GLU A 108 3.21 2.32 2.95
C GLU A 108 3.02 1.11 2.01
N THR A 109 1.78 0.56 1.93
CA THR A 109 1.49 -0.63 1.15
C THR A 109 -0.02 -0.78 0.87
N ASN A 110 -0.47 -1.94 0.39
CA ASN A 110 -1.87 -2.21 0.11
C ASN A 110 -2.71 -2.33 1.39
N GLY A 111 -4.00 -2.08 1.29
CA GLY A 111 -4.94 -2.14 2.40
C GLY A 111 -5.00 -3.50 3.11
N PRO A 112 -5.14 -4.64 2.42
CA PRO A 112 -5.16 -5.95 3.08
C PRO A 112 -3.91 -6.25 3.90
N GLU A 113 -2.73 -5.85 3.42
CA GLU A 113 -1.46 -6.03 4.15
C GLU A 113 -1.35 -5.10 5.36
N LEU A 114 -1.88 -3.87 5.25
CA LEU A 114 -1.98 -2.97 6.41
C LEU A 114 -2.97 -3.52 7.45
N GLU A 115 -4.08 -4.10 7.01
CA GLU A 115 -5.03 -4.78 7.88
C GLU A 115 -4.39 -5.99 8.58
N THR A 116 -3.52 -6.74 7.90
CA THR A 116 -2.71 -7.80 8.52
C THR A 116 -1.84 -7.24 9.65
N LEU A 117 -1.13 -6.14 9.41
CA LEU A 117 -0.30 -5.50 10.44
C LEU A 117 -1.12 -4.94 11.61
N HIS A 118 -2.34 -4.45 11.34
CA HIS A 118 -3.30 -4.06 12.37
C HIS A 118 -3.68 -5.25 13.27
N ARG A 119 -4.05 -6.40 12.68
CA ARG A 119 -4.43 -7.61 13.42
C ARG A 119 -3.28 -8.22 14.21
N GLU A 120 -2.06 -8.13 13.69
CA GLU A 120 -0.82 -8.47 14.42
C GLU A 120 -0.48 -7.47 15.53
N GLN A 121 -1.30 -6.41 15.71
CA GLN A 121 -1.14 -5.37 16.73
C GLN A 121 0.22 -4.64 16.65
N LEU A 122 0.73 -4.45 15.45
CA LEU A 122 2.02 -3.80 15.21
C LEU A 122 1.93 -2.30 14.98
N LEU A 123 0.73 -1.80 14.70
CA LEU A 123 0.47 -0.41 14.34
C LEU A 123 -0.06 0.40 15.52
N GLN A 124 0.11 1.71 15.48
CA GLN A 124 -0.49 2.66 16.41
C GLN A 124 -1.55 3.53 15.74
N LYS A 125 -2.50 4.02 16.53
CA LYS A 125 -3.48 5.01 16.07
C LYS A 125 -2.79 6.32 15.72
N ALA A 126 -3.24 6.92 14.62
CA ALA A 126 -2.76 8.22 14.18
C ALA A 126 -3.92 9.11 13.72
N THR A 127 -3.71 10.42 13.82
CA THR A 127 -4.59 11.44 13.25
C THR A 127 -3.76 12.46 12.49
N SER A 128 -4.43 13.21 11.60
CA SER A 128 -3.84 14.31 10.86
C SER A 128 -4.88 15.40 10.67
N PRO A 129 -4.50 16.69 10.67
CA PRO A 129 -5.43 17.76 10.30
C PRO A 129 -5.95 17.63 8.87
N HIS A 130 -5.26 16.85 8.02
CA HIS A 130 -5.65 16.59 6.63
C HIS A 130 -6.67 15.46 6.46
N ASN A 131 -7.04 14.74 7.53
CA ASN A 131 -8.05 13.67 7.47
C ASN A 131 -9.41 14.18 6.96
N ALA A 132 -9.77 15.43 7.28
CA ALA A 132 -11.02 16.04 6.84
C ALA A 132 -11.12 16.19 5.30
N ASP A 133 -10.01 16.14 4.60
CA ASP A 133 -9.94 16.28 3.14
C ASP A 133 -9.98 14.93 2.40
N LEU A 134 -9.93 13.83 3.14
CA LEU A 134 -9.93 12.49 2.55
C LEU A 134 -11.35 12.00 2.25
N ILE A 135 -11.44 11.06 1.30
CA ILE A 135 -12.68 10.30 1.09
C ILE A 135 -12.98 9.43 2.33
N PRO A 136 -14.25 9.17 2.66
CA PRO A 136 -14.60 8.37 3.83
C PRO A 136 -13.96 6.98 3.85
N GLN A 137 -13.83 6.35 2.68
CA GLN A 137 -13.24 5.00 2.53
C GLN A 137 -11.74 4.93 2.83
N ALA A 138 -11.05 6.08 2.89
CA ALA A 138 -9.64 6.13 3.27
C ALA A 138 -9.43 6.11 4.79
N ILE A 139 -10.48 6.30 5.59
CA ILE A 139 -10.39 6.41 7.05
C ILE A 139 -11.09 5.22 7.69
N LEU A 140 -10.34 4.33 8.31
CA LEU A 140 -10.87 3.14 8.97
C LEU A 140 -11.26 3.45 10.43
N PRO A 141 -12.26 2.74 10.97
CA PRO A 141 -12.72 2.97 12.36
C PRO A 141 -11.63 2.82 13.42
N HIS A 142 -10.68 1.89 13.23
CA HIS A 142 -9.57 1.67 14.16
C HIS A 142 -8.47 2.76 14.08
N ARG A 143 -8.38 3.54 12.98
CA ARG A 143 -7.40 4.63 12.76
C ARG A 143 -5.93 4.22 12.89
N GLU A 144 -5.60 2.95 12.69
CA GLU A 144 -4.22 2.47 12.77
C GLU A 144 -3.52 2.50 11.41
N TRP A 145 -4.28 2.64 10.32
CA TRP A 145 -3.77 3.01 9.01
C TRP A 145 -4.76 3.92 8.28
N VAL A 146 -4.29 4.65 7.28
CA VAL A 146 -5.08 5.58 6.46
C VAL A 146 -4.78 5.36 4.99
N GLY A 147 -5.81 5.44 4.15
CA GLY A 147 -5.66 5.43 2.70
C GLY A 147 -4.96 6.68 2.19
N THR A 148 -3.94 6.51 1.37
CA THR A 148 -3.22 7.62 0.73
C THR A 148 -3.54 7.75 -0.75
N ARG A 149 -3.81 6.62 -1.40
CA ARG A 149 -4.16 6.54 -2.81
C ARG A 149 -5.09 5.37 -3.09
N LEU A 150 -5.71 5.42 -4.24
CA LEU A 150 -6.57 4.38 -4.75
C LEU A 150 -5.96 3.78 -6.02
N ASN A 151 -5.96 2.47 -6.10
CA ASN A 151 -5.62 1.72 -7.30
C ASN A 151 -6.92 1.22 -7.94
N MET A 152 -7.27 1.77 -9.09
CA MET A 152 -8.38 1.27 -9.87
C MET A 152 -7.89 0.20 -10.84
N PHE A 153 -8.44 -0.99 -10.74
CA PHE A 153 -8.20 -2.05 -11.71
C PHE A 153 -8.87 -1.72 -13.03
N VAL A 154 -8.08 -1.75 -14.09
CA VAL A 154 -8.54 -1.47 -15.45
C VAL A 154 -8.13 -2.60 -16.39
N GLN A 155 -8.88 -2.76 -17.48
CA GLN A 155 -8.50 -3.63 -18.57
C GLN A 155 -7.72 -2.81 -19.59
N ILE A 156 -6.40 -3.06 -19.62
CA ILE A 156 -5.47 -2.43 -20.56
C ILE A 156 -5.39 -3.23 -21.86
N TYR A 157 -5.39 -2.56 -23.01
CA TYR A 157 -5.24 -3.20 -24.30
C TYR A 157 -4.26 -2.47 -25.22
N ASN A 158 -3.61 -3.24 -26.11
CA ASN A 158 -2.75 -2.70 -27.14
C ASN A 158 -3.61 -2.19 -28.32
N THR A 159 -3.55 -0.88 -28.59
CA THR A 159 -4.40 -0.21 -29.60
C THR A 159 -4.10 -0.59 -31.05
N LYS A 160 -2.95 -1.25 -31.30
CA LYS A 160 -2.62 -1.82 -32.62
C LYS A 160 -3.22 -3.21 -32.85
N LEU A 161 -3.57 -3.92 -31.76
CA LEU A 161 -4.04 -5.32 -31.80
C LEU A 161 -5.51 -5.47 -31.44
N VAL A 162 -6.04 -4.54 -30.65
CA VAL A 162 -7.44 -4.53 -30.19
C VAL A 162 -8.02 -3.16 -30.53
N LYS A 163 -9.07 -3.13 -31.36
CA LYS A 163 -9.80 -1.90 -31.66
C LYS A 163 -10.70 -1.54 -30.48
N LYS A 164 -10.98 -0.25 -30.31
CA LYS A 164 -11.82 0.25 -29.22
C LYS A 164 -13.23 -0.35 -29.25
N GLU A 165 -13.81 -0.52 -30.43
CA GLU A 165 -15.12 -1.12 -30.65
C GLU A 165 -15.18 -2.61 -30.30
N ASP A 166 -14.06 -3.33 -30.38
CA ASP A 166 -13.91 -4.76 -30.05
C ASP A 166 -13.67 -5.03 -28.55
N PHE A 167 -13.48 -3.95 -27.76
CA PHE A 167 -13.23 -4.06 -26.33
C PHE A 167 -14.43 -4.72 -25.61
N PRO A 168 -14.20 -5.70 -24.69
CA PRO A 168 -15.27 -6.40 -23.98
C PRO A 168 -16.04 -5.42 -23.06
N LYS A 169 -17.36 -5.45 -23.13
CA LYS A 169 -18.25 -4.62 -22.32
C LYS A 169 -18.65 -5.28 -21.01
N SER A 170 -18.49 -6.60 -20.96
CA SER A 170 -18.77 -7.46 -19.82
C SER A 170 -17.74 -8.58 -19.71
N TYR A 171 -17.64 -9.22 -18.54
CA TYR A 171 -16.78 -10.40 -18.40
C TYR A 171 -17.27 -11.60 -19.26
N GLN A 172 -18.56 -11.67 -19.60
CA GLN A 172 -19.12 -12.67 -20.51
C GLN A 172 -18.55 -12.53 -21.92
N ASP A 173 -18.24 -11.32 -22.37
CA ASP A 173 -17.68 -11.09 -23.71
C ASP A 173 -16.27 -11.69 -23.85
N LEU A 174 -15.60 -12.01 -22.73
CA LEU A 174 -14.32 -12.71 -22.73
C LEU A 174 -14.42 -14.19 -23.09
N LEU A 175 -15.64 -14.76 -23.20
CA LEU A 175 -15.88 -16.11 -23.72
C LEU A 175 -15.75 -16.19 -25.24
N ASP A 176 -15.81 -15.06 -25.95
CA ASP A 176 -15.67 -15.03 -27.41
C ASP A 176 -14.31 -15.65 -27.82
N PRO A 177 -14.30 -16.64 -28.74
CA PRO A 177 -13.07 -17.28 -29.24
C PRO A 177 -12.04 -16.31 -29.85
N LYS A 178 -12.44 -15.08 -30.21
CA LYS A 178 -11.49 -14.04 -30.66
C LYS A 178 -10.43 -13.72 -29.60
N TRP A 179 -10.66 -14.02 -28.33
CA TRP A 179 -9.74 -13.79 -27.23
C TRP A 179 -8.76 -14.94 -26.99
N LYS A 180 -8.83 -16.04 -27.75
CA LYS A 180 -7.96 -17.20 -27.57
C LYS A 180 -6.47 -16.82 -27.67
N GLY A 181 -5.73 -17.09 -26.59
CA GLY A 181 -4.30 -16.75 -26.48
C GLY A 181 -4.00 -15.25 -26.35
N ARG A 182 -5.01 -14.41 -26.09
CA ARG A 182 -4.88 -12.94 -26.10
C ARG A 182 -5.10 -12.27 -24.75
N LEU A 183 -5.40 -13.04 -23.71
CA LEU A 183 -5.71 -12.55 -22.38
C LEU A 183 -4.50 -12.66 -21.46
N GLY A 184 -4.32 -11.68 -20.60
CA GLY A 184 -3.35 -11.70 -19.51
C GLY A 184 -3.96 -11.23 -18.20
N ILE A 185 -3.43 -11.75 -17.07
CA ILE A 185 -3.86 -11.40 -15.73
C ILE A 185 -2.63 -11.33 -14.80
N GLU A 186 -2.68 -10.48 -13.77
CA GLU A 186 -1.67 -10.46 -12.73
C GLU A 186 -1.82 -11.67 -11.80
N ALA A 187 -0.74 -12.18 -11.24
CA ALA A 187 -0.69 -13.47 -10.53
C ALA A 187 -1.32 -13.46 -9.13
N GLU A 188 -1.49 -12.29 -8.51
CA GLU A 188 -1.82 -12.15 -7.09
C GLU A 188 -3.03 -11.22 -6.83
N ASP A 189 -3.86 -10.93 -7.87
CA ASP A 189 -5.03 -10.04 -7.75
C ASP A 189 -6.27 -10.77 -7.18
N LEU A 190 -6.07 -11.41 -6.02
CA LEU A 190 -7.09 -12.20 -5.31
C LEU A 190 -8.27 -11.34 -4.87
N ASP A 191 -8.00 -10.13 -4.44
CA ASP A 191 -8.96 -9.16 -3.96
C ASP A 191 -9.87 -8.64 -5.08
N TRP A 192 -9.28 -8.34 -6.25
CA TRP A 192 -10.04 -8.05 -7.46
C TRP A 192 -10.94 -9.22 -7.84
N PHE A 193 -10.36 -10.42 -7.93
CA PHE A 193 -11.09 -11.64 -8.33
C PHE A 193 -12.25 -11.93 -7.38
N GLY A 194 -11.99 -11.98 -6.08
CA GLY A 194 -13.02 -12.21 -5.07
C GLY A 194 -14.14 -11.17 -5.12
N THR A 195 -13.79 -9.90 -5.33
CA THR A 195 -14.77 -8.81 -5.42
C THR A 195 -15.63 -8.95 -6.67
N VAL A 196 -15.05 -9.24 -7.84
CA VAL A 196 -15.80 -9.45 -9.10
C VAL A 196 -16.68 -10.69 -9.02
N VAL A 197 -16.14 -11.81 -8.51
CA VAL A 197 -16.90 -13.06 -8.39
C VAL A 197 -18.11 -12.90 -7.47
N LYS A 198 -17.95 -12.22 -6.34
CA LYS A 198 -19.06 -11.91 -5.42
C LYS A 198 -20.12 -11.01 -6.07
N ASP A 199 -19.69 -10.04 -6.86
CA ASP A 199 -20.59 -9.13 -7.58
C ASP A 199 -21.44 -9.85 -8.63
N LEU A 200 -20.85 -10.80 -9.34
CA LEU A 200 -21.55 -11.66 -10.33
C LEU A 200 -22.43 -12.74 -9.70
N GLY A 201 -22.33 -12.94 -8.38
CA GLY A 201 -22.83 -14.11 -7.67
C GLY A 201 -21.82 -15.26 -7.72
N GLU A 202 -21.36 -15.74 -6.56
CA GLU A 202 -20.17 -16.56 -6.40
C GLU A 202 -20.13 -17.77 -7.35
N GLU A 203 -21.20 -18.58 -7.40
CA GLU A 203 -21.26 -19.75 -8.26
C GLU A 203 -21.14 -19.38 -9.75
N LYS A 204 -21.91 -18.38 -10.19
CA LYS A 204 -21.91 -17.90 -11.58
C LYS A 204 -20.57 -17.28 -11.96
N GLY A 205 -20.01 -16.47 -11.08
CA GLY A 205 -18.71 -15.83 -11.31
C GLY A 205 -17.57 -16.83 -11.42
N LEU A 206 -17.50 -17.81 -10.51
CA LEU A 206 -16.50 -18.88 -10.56
C LEU A 206 -16.63 -19.71 -11.84
N LYS A 207 -17.88 -20.09 -12.23
CA LYS A 207 -18.11 -20.82 -13.48
C LYS A 207 -17.64 -19.99 -14.67
N LEU A 208 -17.99 -18.71 -14.74
CA LEU A 208 -17.60 -17.82 -15.83
C LEU A 208 -16.08 -17.75 -16.01
N PHE A 209 -15.32 -17.53 -14.95
CA PHE A 209 -13.86 -17.47 -15.08
C PHE A 209 -13.22 -18.81 -15.45
N ARG A 210 -13.76 -19.94 -14.96
CA ARG A 210 -13.33 -21.27 -15.43
C ARG A 210 -13.59 -21.45 -16.92
N ASP A 211 -14.77 -21.05 -17.40
CA ASP A 211 -15.15 -21.15 -18.82
C ASP A 211 -14.26 -20.25 -19.69
N ILE A 212 -13.94 -19.01 -19.25
CA ILE A 212 -13.04 -18.11 -19.97
C ILE A 212 -11.65 -18.73 -20.12
N VAL A 213 -11.08 -19.24 -19.03
CA VAL A 213 -9.73 -19.84 -19.06
C VAL A 213 -9.70 -21.13 -19.88
N SER A 214 -10.73 -21.99 -19.77
CA SER A 214 -10.79 -23.24 -20.56
C SER A 214 -10.98 -22.97 -22.05
N THR A 215 -11.72 -21.92 -22.42
CA THR A 215 -12.01 -21.60 -23.84
C THR A 215 -10.84 -20.87 -24.49
N ASN A 216 -10.31 -19.87 -23.83
CA ASN A 216 -9.38 -18.91 -24.43
C ASN A 216 -7.96 -18.98 -23.89
N GLY A 217 -7.75 -19.64 -22.75
CA GLY A 217 -6.48 -19.55 -22.02
C GLY A 217 -6.26 -18.17 -21.42
N ILE A 218 -5.30 -18.06 -20.52
CA ILE A 218 -4.87 -16.80 -19.95
C ILE A 218 -3.39 -16.84 -19.59
N SER A 219 -2.66 -15.76 -19.89
CA SER A 219 -1.25 -15.61 -19.53
C SER A 219 -1.15 -14.97 -18.15
N VAL A 220 -0.65 -15.72 -17.17
CA VAL A 220 -0.47 -15.21 -15.80
C VAL A 220 0.92 -14.58 -15.66
N ARG A 221 0.99 -13.34 -15.17
CA ARG A 221 2.25 -12.59 -15.02
C ARG A 221 2.32 -11.95 -13.65
N LYS A 222 3.47 -12.06 -12.98
CA LYS A 222 3.67 -11.47 -11.66
C LYS A 222 4.16 -10.02 -11.77
N GLY A 223 3.32 -9.10 -11.34
CA GLY A 223 3.56 -7.66 -11.28
C GLY A 223 2.82 -6.86 -12.36
N HIS A 224 2.01 -5.90 -11.92
CA HIS A 224 1.20 -5.03 -12.79
C HIS A 224 2.05 -4.25 -13.81
N THR A 225 3.24 -3.78 -13.41
CA THR A 225 4.16 -3.08 -14.32
C THR A 225 4.65 -4.00 -15.44
N LEU A 226 4.94 -5.27 -15.11
CA LEU A 226 5.33 -6.27 -16.12
C LEU A 226 4.16 -6.53 -17.08
N LEU A 227 2.98 -6.83 -16.56
CA LEU A 227 1.81 -7.10 -17.39
C LEU A 227 1.49 -5.92 -18.32
N ALA A 228 1.51 -4.68 -17.79
CA ALA A 228 1.32 -3.47 -18.59
C ALA A 228 2.38 -3.32 -19.70
N GLY A 229 3.64 -3.64 -19.40
CA GLY A 229 4.74 -3.64 -20.38
C GLY A 229 4.54 -4.67 -21.48
N LEU A 230 4.05 -5.87 -21.15
CA LEU A 230 3.73 -6.92 -22.12
C LEU A 230 2.55 -6.54 -23.02
N VAL A 231 1.58 -5.79 -22.47
CA VAL A 231 0.51 -5.22 -23.31
C VAL A 231 1.06 -4.13 -24.24
N ALA A 232 1.94 -3.28 -23.75
CA ALA A 232 2.55 -2.23 -24.58
C ALA A 232 3.41 -2.80 -25.72
N SER A 233 4.13 -3.90 -25.48
CA SER A 233 4.90 -4.60 -26.53
C SER A 233 4.02 -5.38 -27.53
N GLY A 234 2.78 -5.72 -27.15
CA GLY A 234 1.87 -6.54 -27.95
C GLY A 234 1.96 -8.03 -27.68
N GLU A 235 2.79 -8.49 -26.74
CA GLU A 235 2.86 -9.91 -26.34
C GLU A 235 1.54 -10.37 -25.72
N VAL A 236 0.89 -9.49 -24.95
CA VAL A 236 -0.44 -9.68 -24.39
C VAL A 236 -1.38 -8.63 -24.98
N PRO A 237 -2.31 -8.99 -25.88
CA PRO A 237 -3.22 -8.01 -26.47
C PRO A 237 -4.16 -7.30 -25.49
N LEU A 238 -4.66 -8.03 -24.45
CA LEU A 238 -5.58 -7.52 -23.42
C LEU A 238 -5.17 -8.01 -22.04
N GLY A 239 -4.78 -7.11 -21.16
CA GLY A 239 -4.52 -7.37 -19.73
C GLY A 239 -5.76 -7.07 -18.90
N LEU A 240 -6.20 -8.00 -18.07
CA LEU A 240 -7.45 -7.89 -17.30
C LEU A 240 -7.28 -7.10 -16.00
N THR A 241 -6.11 -7.16 -15.38
CA THR A 241 -5.86 -6.55 -14.07
C THR A 241 -4.56 -5.75 -14.08
N VAL A 242 -4.65 -4.50 -14.50
CA VAL A 242 -3.59 -3.50 -14.41
C VAL A 242 -4.16 -2.27 -13.71
N TYR A 243 -3.35 -1.50 -13.03
CA TYR A 243 -3.83 -0.25 -12.45
C TYR A 243 -3.84 0.87 -13.48
N ASN A 244 -4.82 1.77 -13.38
CA ASN A 244 -4.96 2.92 -14.27
C ASN A 244 -3.66 3.70 -14.44
N HIS A 245 -2.95 4.02 -13.35
CA HIS A 245 -1.69 4.77 -13.39
C HIS A 245 -0.57 4.06 -14.18
N ASN A 246 -0.52 2.71 -14.19
CA ASN A 246 0.44 1.97 -15.02
C ASN A 246 0.17 2.20 -16.52
N ALA A 247 -1.12 2.12 -16.91
CA ALA A 247 -1.53 2.35 -18.28
C ALA A 247 -1.33 3.81 -18.71
N ASP A 248 -1.69 4.78 -17.85
CA ASP A 248 -1.56 6.20 -18.13
C ASP A 248 -0.09 6.64 -18.25
N LYS A 249 0.80 6.15 -17.37
CA LYS A 249 2.25 6.37 -17.48
C LYS A 249 2.83 5.85 -18.79
N LEU A 250 2.41 4.65 -19.24
CA LEU A 250 2.83 4.08 -20.52
C LEU A 250 2.32 4.89 -21.70
N LYS A 251 1.05 5.29 -21.67
CA LYS A 251 0.44 6.15 -22.70
C LYS A 251 1.15 7.49 -22.81
N LYS A 252 1.50 8.14 -21.69
CA LYS A 252 2.29 9.38 -21.68
C LYS A 252 3.67 9.21 -22.32
N LYS A 253 4.28 8.03 -22.17
CA LYS A 253 5.55 7.68 -22.81
C LYS A 253 5.40 7.29 -24.29
N GLY A 254 4.19 7.41 -24.87
CA GLY A 254 3.92 7.13 -26.29
C GLY A 254 3.67 5.66 -26.61
N ALA A 255 3.48 4.78 -25.61
CA ALA A 255 3.15 3.38 -25.86
C ALA A 255 1.75 3.26 -26.50
N PRO A 256 1.54 2.28 -27.42
CA PRO A 256 0.25 2.07 -28.07
C PRO A 256 -0.73 1.34 -27.15
N VAL A 257 -1.07 1.94 -26.03
CA VAL A 257 -1.98 1.36 -25.05
C VAL A 257 -3.16 2.30 -24.76
N ALA A 258 -4.29 1.71 -24.44
CA ALA A 258 -5.43 2.37 -23.85
C ALA A 258 -6.06 1.44 -22.81
N TRP A 259 -6.94 1.99 -21.99
CA TRP A 259 -7.66 1.18 -21.02
C TRP A 259 -9.13 1.57 -20.97
N GLN A 260 -9.94 0.66 -20.54
CA GLN A 260 -11.34 0.84 -20.18
C GLN A 260 -11.65 -0.01 -18.94
N VAL A 261 -12.85 0.14 -18.41
CA VAL A 261 -13.32 -0.59 -17.24
C VAL A 261 -14.53 -1.44 -17.62
N ILE A 262 -14.45 -2.73 -17.37
CA ILE A 262 -15.65 -3.58 -17.31
C ILE A 262 -16.31 -3.29 -15.96
N GLN A 263 -17.52 -2.71 -15.99
CA GLN A 263 -18.20 -2.27 -14.78
C GLN A 263 -18.65 -3.43 -13.88
N PRO A 264 -18.65 -3.24 -12.55
CA PRO A 264 -18.22 -2.04 -11.83
C PRO A 264 -16.69 -1.89 -11.79
N ALA A 265 -16.20 -0.66 -11.67
CA ALA A 265 -14.79 -0.39 -11.42
C ALA A 265 -14.38 -0.91 -10.05
N ILE A 266 -13.47 -1.86 -10.00
CA ILE A 266 -12.93 -2.36 -8.74
C ILE A 266 -11.78 -1.46 -8.29
N VAL A 267 -11.84 -1.01 -7.06
CA VAL A 267 -10.87 -0.04 -6.51
C VAL A 267 -10.35 -0.54 -5.18
N ARG A 268 -9.03 -0.58 -5.03
CA ARG A 268 -8.33 -0.93 -3.81
C ARG A 268 -7.64 0.29 -3.20
N ALA A 269 -7.84 0.52 -1.90
CA ALA A 269 -7.06 1.49 -1.16
C ALA A 269 -5.65 0.97 -0.91
N ASN A 270 -4.67 1.83 -1.16
CA ASN A 270 -3.32 1.73 -0.62
C ASN A 270 -3.17 2.81 0.45
N GLY A 271 -2.41 2.52 1.47
CA GLY A 271 -2.34 3.42 2.61
C GLY A 271 -0.98 3.40 3.29
N MET A 272 -0.93 4.08 4.41
CA MET A 272 0.24 4.14 5.26
C MET A 272 -0.14 3.98 6.74
N ALA A 273 0.82 3.54 7.52
CA ALA A 273 0.68 3.34 8.94
C ALA A 273 1.97 3.64 9.70
N LEU A 274 1.83 3.96 10.98
CA LEU A 274 2.92 4.14 11.92
C LEU A 274 3.08 2.88 12.78
N PRO A 275 4.28 2.30 12.94
CA PRO A 275 4.49 1.22 13.88
C PRO A 275 4.37 1.72 15.32
N LYS A 276 4.09 0.82 16.27
CA LYS A 276 4.01 1.17 17.71
C LYS A 276 5.29 1.75 18.29
N LYS A 277 6.45 1.43 17.69
CA LYS A 277 7.78 1.80 18.20
C LYS A 277 8.67 2.33 17.07
N PRO A 278 8.33 3.47 16.44
CA PRO A 278 9.23 4.07 15.46
C PRO A 278 10.49 4.58 16.14
N ALA A 279 11.64 4.46 15.47
CA ALA A 279 12.90 5.03 15.96
C ALA A 279 12.90 6.56 15.89
N HIS A 280 12.18 7.11 14.88
CA HIS A 280 12.11 8.55 14.61
C HIS A 280 10.63 9.01 14.61
N PRO A 281 9.97 9.07 15.78
CA PRO A 281 8.52 9.28 15.88
C PRO A 281 8.05 10.63 15.36
N ASN A 282 8.83 11.71 15.52
CA ASN A 282 8.45 13.03 15.02
C ASN A 282 8.56 13.10 13.50
N ALA A 283 9.64 12.59 12.93
CA ALA A 283 9.83 12.53 11.47
C ALA A 283 8.79 11.64 10.81
N ALA A 284 8.43 10.51 11.43
CA ALA A 284 7.39 9.62 10.94
C ALA A 284 6.01 10.28 10.88
N VAL A 285 5.59 10.96 11.96
CA VAL A 285 4.31 11.68 12.01
C VAL A 285 4.31 12.89 11.07
N LEU A 286 5.43 13.59 10.95
CA LEU A 286 5.57 14.70 10.00
C LEU A 286 5.45 14.22 8.55
N PHE A 287 6.06 13.06 8.21
CA PHE A 287 5.91 12.45 6.90
C PHE A 287 4.48 11.94 6.67
N TYR A 288 3.82 11.45 7.72
CA TYR A 288 2.41 11.07 7.66
C TYR A 288 1.53 12.26 7.27
N ASP A 289 1.70 13.42 7.91
CA ASP A 289 0.96 14.63 7.56
C ASP A 289 1.31 15.14 6.15
N PHE A 290 2.59 15.10 5.75
CA PHE A 290 3.04 15.43 4.40
C PHE A 290 2.36 14.55 3.33
N MET A 291 2.29 13.24 3.54
CA MET A 291 1.66 12.32 2.60
C MET A 291 0.15 12.58 2.41
N LEU A 292 -0.52 13.14 3.42
CA LEU A 292 -1.95 13.49 3.34
C LEU A 292 -2.20 14.92 2.83
N SER A 293 -1.15 15.69 2.61
CA SER A 293 -1.20 17.06 2.07
C SER A 293 -0.43 17.19 0.74
N ASP A 294 0.80 17.66 0.75
CA ASP A 294 1.62 17.88 -0.45
C ASP A 294 1.86 16.56 -1.21
N GLY A 295 2.00 15.45 -0.49
CA GLY A 295 2.15 14.12 -1.09
C GLY A 295 0.97 13.71 -1.98
N GLN A 296 -0.26 14.16 -1.65
CA GLN A 296 -1.44 13.90 -2.49
C GLN A 296 -1.32 14.57 -3.87
N VAL A 297 -0.77 15.78 -3.93
CA VAL A 297 -0.55 16.51 -5.19
C VAL A 297 0.49 15.79 -6.04
N ILE A 298 1.57 15.31 -5.42
CA ILE A 298 2.62 14.54 -6.11
C ILE A 298 2.05 13.21 -6.66
N LEU A 299 1.27 12.50 -5.85
CA LEU A 299 0.61 11.27 -6.28
C LEU A 299 -0.33 11.51 -7.48
N ALA A 300 -1.14 12.58 -7.44
CA ALA A 300 -2.02 12.95 -8.55
C ALA A 300 -1.24 13.26 -9.84
N LYS A 301 -0.12 14.01 -9.73
CA LYS A 301 0.78 14.31 -10.86
C LYS A 301 1.35 13.03 -11.49
N ASN A 302 1.56 11.99 -10.68
CA ASN A 302 2.06 10.68 -11.09
C ASN A 302 0.95 9.69 -11.48
N GLU A 303 -0.23 10.18 -11.87
CA GLU A 303 -1.39 9.42 -12.36
C GLU A 303 -2.05 8.50 -11.32
N TYR A 304 -1.66 8.61 -10.05
CA TYR A 304 -2.40 7.92 -8.99
C TYR A 304 -3.73 8.62 -8.73
N LEU A 305 -4.69 7.88 -8.20
CA LEU A 305 -5.93 8.45 -7.67
C LEU A 305 -5.70 8.79 -6.20
N PRO A 306 -5.52 10.07 -5.84
CA PRO A 306 -5.28 10.47 -4.45
C PRO A 306 -6.51 10.20 -3.59
N ALA A 307 -6.30 9.93 -2.30
CA ALA A 307 -7.40 9.83 -1.36
C ALA A 307 -8.03 11.20 -1.01
N ASN A 308 -7.35 12.30 -1.35
CA ASN A 308 -7.85 13.66 -1.13
C ASN A 308 -8.93 14.04 -2.15
N ARG A 309 -10.19 14.16 -1.66
CA ARG A 309 -11.37 14.49 -2.49
C ARG A 309 -11.32 15.86 -3.16
N LYS A 310 -10.48 16.79 -2.67
CA LYS A 310 -10.36 18.14 -3.26
C LYS A 310 -9.60 18.14 -4.59
N LEU A 311 -8.85 17.08 -4.89
CA LEU A 311 -8.08 16.97 -6.13
C LEU A 311 -8.90 16.41 -7.29
N GLY A 312 -10.18 16.08 -7.07
CA GLY A 312 -11.06 15.44 -8.05
C GLY A 312 -10.68 13.99 -8.33
N SER A 313 -11.58 13.22 -8.89
CA SER A 313 -11.34 11.83 -9.22
C SER A 313 -12.09 11.39 -10.48
N ILE A 314 -11.45 10.57 -11.31
CA ILE A 314 -12.11 9.87 -12.41
C ILE A 314 -13.16 8.88 -11.90
N LEU A 315 -13.11 8.50 -10.61
CA LEU A 315 -14.07 7.59 -9.98
C LEU A 315 -15.48 8.20 -9.93
N ASP A 316 -15.62 9.52 -9.94
CA ASP A 316 -16.92 10.21 -9.91
C ASP A 316 -17.79 9.86 -11.16
N LYS A 317 -17.15 9.34 -12.22
CA LYS A 317 -17.79 8.94 -13.48
C LYS A 317 -17.97 7.43 -13.61
N GLN A 318 -17.67 6.64 -12.56
CA GLN A 318 -17.69 5.18 -12.59
C GLN A 318 -18.70 4.63 -11.57
N GLN A 319 -19.24 3.45 -11.87
CA GLN A 319 -19.83 2.62 -10.83
C GLN A 319 -18.68 1.94 -10.06
N VAL A 320 -18.40 2.42 -8.85
CA VAL A 320 -17.23 1.98 -8.09
C VAL A 320 -17.61 0.93 -7.04
N LYS A 321 -16.80 -0.12 -6.97
CA LYS A 321 -16.83 -1.09 -5.89
C LYS A 321 -15.48 -1.13 -5.20
N PHE A 322 -15.45 -0.76 -3.93
CA PHE A 322 -14.22 -0.82 -3.14
C PHE A 322 -13.95 -2.25 -2.68
N VAL A 323 -12.70 -2.64 -2.77
CA VAL A 323 -12.20 -3.84 -2.10
C VAL A 323 -12.28 -3.61 -0.59
N ASP A 324 -12.97 -4.51 0.10
CA ASP A 324 -13.01 -4.53 1.57
C ASP A 324 -11.80 -5.30 2.10
N ALA A 325 -10.81 -4.58 2.62
CA ALA A 325 -9.57 -5.16 3.12
C ALA A 325 -9.79 -6.20 4.24
N VAL A 326 -10.80 -5.99 5.11
CA VAL A 326 -11.15 -6.90 6.20
C VAL A 326 -11.68 -8.21 5.65
N THR A 327 -12.69 -8.13 4.78
CA THR A 327 -13.30 -9.31 4.14
C THR A 327 -12.28 -10.09 3.29
N VAL A 328 -11.44 -9.39 2.54
CA VAL A 328 -10.39 -10.03 1.72
C VAL A 328 -9.42 -10.82 2.61
N LEU A 329 -9.02 -10.26 3.73
CA LEU A 329 -8.14 -10.95 4.67
C LEU A 329 -8.81 -12.16 5.32
N ASP A 330 -10.07 -12.04 5.73
CA ASP A 330 -10.84 -13.15 6.33
C ASP A 330 -11.02 -14.33 5.36
N GLU A 331 -11.14 -14.06 4.09
CA GLU A 331 -11.38 -15.06 3.05
C GLU A 331 -10.12 -15.36 2.21
N SER A 332 -8.93 -14.85 2.59
CA SER A 332 -7.71 -14.95 1.78
C SER A 332 -7.39 -16.38 1.33
N ALA A 333 -7.40 -17.34 2.24
CA ALA A 333 -7.12 -18.75 1.93
C ALA A 333 -8.10 -19.36 0.90
N LYS A 334 -9.39 -18.95 0.95
CA LYS A 334 -10.40 -19.36 -0.04
C LYS A 334 -10.04 -18.81 -1.42
N TRP A 335 -9.79 -17.51 -1.51
CA TRP A 335 -9.54 -16.85 -2.78
C TRP A 335 -8.18 -17.21 -3.37
N GLU A 336 -7.14 -17.43 -2.56
CA GLU A 336 -5.84 -17.97 -2.99
C GLU A 336 -6.01 -19.34 -3.67
N LYS A 337 -6.74 -20.26 -3.02
CA LYS A 337 -7.01 -21.58 -3.56
C LYS A 337 -7.77 -21.51 -4.89
N LEU A 338 -8.85 -20.73 -4.95
CA LEU A 338 -9.69 -20.60 -6.14
C LEU A 338 -8.95 -19.90 -7.29
N TYR A 339 -8.18 -18.87 -6.99
CA TYR A 339 -7.36 -18.17 -7.97
C TYR A 339 -6.31 -19.09 -8.59
N ALA A 340 -5.59 -19.81 -7.74
CA ALA A 340 -4.58 -20.78 -8.18
C ALA A 340 -5.19 -21.90 -9.02
N GLU A 341 -6.35 -22.44 -8.62
CA GLU A 341 -7.07 -23.47 -9.35
C GLU A 341 -7.49 -23.00 -10.75
N ILE A 342 -8.02 -21.79 -10.87
CA ILE A 342 -8.58 -21.26 -12.12
C ILE A 342 -7.48 -20.75 -13.05
N PHE A 343 -6.54 -19.97 -12.55
CA PHE A 343 -5.61 -19.24 -13.41
C PHE A 343 -4.22 -19.86 -13.50
N THR A 344 -3.68 -20.44 -12.41
CA THR A 344 -2.26 -20.86 -12.41
C THR A 344 -2.05 -22.34 -12.69
N ARG A 345 -2.98 -23.22 -12.32
CA ARG A 345 -2.85 -24.68 -12.55
C ARG A 345 -3.24 -25.12 -13.96
N GLN A 346 -4.06 -24.34 -14.65
CA GLN A 346 -4.48 -24.66 -16.03
C GLN A 346 -3.55 -24.08 -17.11
N SER A 347 -2.59 -23.23 -16.72
CA SER A 347 -1.61 -22.62 -17.64
C SER A 347 -0.33 -23.47 -17.85
N ARG A 348 -0.34 -24.75 -17.43
CA ARG A 348 0.76 -25.70 -17.67
C ARG A 348 0.46 -26.65 -18.81
#